data_abe47f7b5154e9238c4c72b2b0d5eb61
#
_entry.id   abe47f7b5154e9238c4c72b2b0d5eb61
#
_cell.length_a   1.000
_cell.length_b   1.000
_cell.length_c   1.000
_cell.angle_alpha   90.00
_cell.angle_beta   90.00
_cell.angle_gamma   90.00
#
_symmetry.space_group_name_H-M   'P 1'
#
loop_
_entity.id
_entity.type
_entity.pdbx_description
1 polymer ?
#
loop_
_entity_poly.entity_id
_entity_poly.type
_entity_poly.pdbx_seq_one_letter_code
_entity_poly.pdbx_strand_id
1 'polypeptide(L)'
;TDGDGIPDVTDPDDDNDGIPDKDDANPKVADGLTGDTTGKTVKEKTPVPANTKVVTPNKPGTTISVDGPVNGLTVDNGGNLVGTPSVTDWGPKEEERTVEIPVKLKRGTEETVVKIPVTIQRDTDGDGIPDVTDPDDDNDGIPDKDDANPKVADKLTGTVTDPGKVKEKAPVPPTKVVTPNKPGSTITTETPVNGLTVDGDGNLTGTPTVTDWGPKEEERKVTIPVKVKNGDEEVVVDVPVTIQRDTDGDGIPDVTDPDDDNDGIPDKD
;
A
#
# COMPACT_ATOMS: atom_id res chain seq x y z
N THR A 1 59.54 14.43 -17.25
CA THR A 1 59.56 12.96 -17.07
C THR A 1 58.99 12.25 -18.30
N ASP A 2 58.01 12.83 -18.96
CA ASP A 2 57.30 12.29 -20.13
C ASP A 2 58.04 12.46 -21.47
N GLY A 3 59.09 13.33 -21.52
CA GLY A 3 59.90 13.54 -22.68
C GLY A 3 59.34 14.54 -23.69
N ASP A 4 58.42 15.39 -23.33
CA ASP A 4 57.82 16.44 -24.16
C ASP A 4 58.74 17.65 -24.39
N GLY A 5 59.80 17.76 -23.59
CA GLY A 5 60.83 18.80 -23.69
C GLY A 5 60.70 19.94 -22.69
N ILE A 6 59.69 19.87 -21.79
CA ILE A 6 59.54 20.77 -20.65
C ILE A 6 60.17 20.12 -19.42
N PRO A 7 61.10 20.81 -18.71
CA PRO A 7 61.64 20.26 -17.46
C PRO A 7 60.58 20.13 -16.35
N ASP A 8 60.57 19.01 -15.60
CA ASP A 8 59.60 18.71 -14.51
C ASP A 8 59.38 19.90 -13.54
N VAL A 9 60.42 20.74 -13.32
CA VAL A 9 60.33 21.90 -12.40
C VAL A 9 59.41 23.01 -12.94
N THR A 10 59.09 22.99 -14.21
CA THR A 10 58.24 24.01 -14.88
C THR A 10 57.06 23.37 -15.64
N ASP A 11 57.02 22.07 -15.67
CA ASP A 11 55.97 21.31 -16.29
C ASP A 11 54.76 21.29 -15.34
N PRO A 12 53.54 21.61 -15.77
CA PRO A 12 52.35 21.51 -14.96
C PRO A 12 51.73 20.11 -14.89
N ASP A 13 52.27 19.14 -15.68
CA ASP A 13 51.78 17.74 -15.80
C ASP A 13 53.01 16.87 -16.22
N ASP A 14 53.85 16.52 -15.22
CA ASP A 14 55.18 15.91 -15.40
C ASP A 14 55.18 14.59 -16.19
N ASP A 15 54.06 13.83 -16.19
CA ASP A 15 53.94 12.55 -16.89
C ASP A 15 52.94 12.56 -18.05
N ASN A 16 52.34 13.74 -18.33
CA ASN A 16 51.41 13.99 -19.44
C ASN A 16 50.20 13.04 -19.48
N ASP A 17 49.76 12.59 -18.30
CA ASP A 17 48.56 11.74 -18.21
C ASP A 17 47.25 12.53 -18.24
N GLY A 18 47.33 13.86 -18.06
CA GLY A 18 46.25 14.81 -18.10
C GLY A 18 45.66 15.13 -16.74
N ILE A 19 46.31 14.72 -15.65
CA ILE A 19 46.06 15.17 -14.27
C ILE A 19 47.21 16.15 -13.95
N PRO A 20 46.90 17.44 -13.71
CA PRO A 20 47.98 18.38 -13.34
C PRO A 20 48.65 17.94 -12.02
N ASP A 21 50.00 18.16 -11.92
CA ASP A 21 50.81 17.77 -10.76
C ASP A 21 50.22 18.17 -9.41
N LYS A 22 49.60 19.33 -9.33
CA LYS A 22 48.98 19.83 -8.09
C LYS A 22 47.78 19.01 -7.63
N ASP A 23 47.17 18.25 -8.54
CA ASP A 23 45.97 17.43 -8.33
C ASP A 23 46.30 15.93 -8.43
N ASP A 24 47.56 15.59 -8.77
CA ASP A 24 48.05 14.22 -8.91
C ASP A 24 48.82 13.74 -7.68
N ALA A 25 48.48 12.53 -7.23
CA ALA A 25 49.16 11.88 -6.09
C ALA A 25 50.57 11.37 -6.46
N ASN A 26 50.85 11.07 -7.75
CA ASN A 26 52.11 10.55 -8.27
C ASN A 26 52.52 11.27 -9.56
N PRO A 27 52.85 12.57 -9.55
CA PRO A 27 53.04 13.41 -10.74
C PRO A 27 54.04 12.93 -11.78
N LYS A 28 54.72 11.81 -11.57
CA LYS A 28 55.76 11.23 -12.45
C LYS A 28 55.41 9.82 -12.92
N VAL A 29 54.20 9.34 -12.65
CA VAL A 29 53.76 7.98 -13.01
C VAL A 29 52.32 8.05 -13.52
N ALA A 30 52.15 8.02 -14.82
CA ALA A 30 50.88 8.17 -15.49
C ALA A 30 49.81 7.25 -14.93
N ASP A 31 48.71 7.84 -14.40
CA ASP A 31 47.54 7.16 -13.91
C ASP A 31 46.64 6.66 -15.04
N GLY A 32 45.99 5.54 -14.86
CA GLY A 32 44.93 5.06 -15.74
C GLY A 32 43.67 5.88 -15.62
N LEU A 33 42.84 5.91 -16.66
CA LEU A 33 41.52 6.52 -16.57
C LEU A 33 40.63 5.75 -15.57
N THR A 34 40.16 6.45 -14.54
CA THR A 34 39.26 5.92 -13.50
C THR A 34 38.14 6.91 -13.19
N GLY A 35 37.24 6.53 -12.32
CA GLY A 35 36.21 7.43 -11.80
C GLY A 35 35.80 7.05 -10.39
N ASP A 36 35.74 8.06 -9.52
CA ASP A 36 35.16 7.90 -8.19
C ASP A 36 33.65 7.73 -8.32
N THR A 37 33.13 6.69 -7.70
CA THR A 37 31.70 6.37 -7.71
C THR A 37 31.05 6.50 -6.32
N THR A 38 29.84 7.02 -6.28
CA THR A 38 29.07 7.14 -5.04
C THR A 38 27.70 6.46 -5.23
N GLY A 39 27.42 5.42 -4.45
CA GLY A 39 26.09 4.79 -4.41
C GLY A 39 25.03 5.74 -3.89
N LYS A 40 23.80 5.54 -4.32
CA LYS A 40 22.62 6.30 -3.89
C LYS A 40 21.46 5.38 -3.60
N THR A 41 20.61 5.81 -2.66
CA THR A 41 19.27 5.25 -2.44
C THR A 41 18.25 6.21 -3.04
N VAL A 42 17.34 5.70 -3.83
CA VAL A 42 16.29 6.45 -4.53
C VAL A 42 14.94 5.76 -4.33
N LYS A 43 13.86 6.54 -4.41
CA LYS A 43 12.49 6.03 -4.28
C LYS A 43 11.94 5.66 -5.65
N GLU A 44 11.26 4.54 -5.74
CA GLU A 44 10.53 4.15 -6.94
C GLU A 44 9.49 5.22 -7.31
N LYS A 45 9.15 5.33 -8.59
CA LYS A 45 8.16 6.29 -9.14
C LYS A 45 8.44 7.77 -8.87
N THR A 46 9.46 8.10 -8.07
CA THR A 46 9.86 9.48 -7.75
C THR A 46 11.07 9.89 -8.60
N PRO A 47 11.02 11.01 -9.34
CA PRO A 47 12.16 11.50 -10.10
C PRO A 47 13.38 11.77 -9.22
N VAL A 48 14.55 11.33 -9.67
CA VAL A 48 15.81 11.61 -8.96
C VAL A 48 16.05 13.12 -8.90
N PRO A 49 16.39 13.69 -7.72
CA PRO A 49 16.67 15.12 -7.60
C PRO A 49 17.81 15.56 -8.52
N ALA A 50 17.67 16.78 -9.08
CA ALA A 50 18.70 17.35 -9.94
C ALA A 50 20.07 17.43 -9.22
N ASN A 51 21.17 17.31 -9.99
CA ASN A 51 22.54 17.36 -9.47
C ASN A 51 22.91 16.24 -8.47
N THR A 52 22.25 15.07 -8.56
CA THR A 52 22.60 13.88 -7.77
C THR A 52 23.87 13.25 -8.33
N LYS A 53 25.05 13.77 -7.94
CA LYS A 53 26.35 13.32 -8.42
C LYS A 53 26.64 11.88 -7.98
N VAL A 54 27.02 11.02 -8.93
CA VAL A 54 27.33 9.59 -8.71
C VAL A 54 28.64 9.14 -9.30
N VAL A 55 29.20 9.87 -10.25
CA VAL A 55 30.53 9.58 -10.80
C VAL A 55 31.33 10.86 -11.09
N THR A 56 32.63 10.83 -10.76
CA THR A 56 33.60 11.89 -11.07
C THR A 56 34.84 11.24 -11.66
N PRO A 57 35.11 11.46 -12.95
CA PRO A 57 36.35 10.97 -13.56
C PRO A 57 37.60 11.65 -12.94
N ASN A 58 38.70 10.90 -12.84
CA ASN A 58 39.97 11.44 -12.34
C ASN A 58 40.65 12.40 -13.32
N LYS A 59 40.39 12.24 -14.64
CA LYS A 59 41.02 13.05 -15.70
C LYS A 59 40.06 14.09 -16.28
N PRO A 60 40.45 15.38 -16.35
CA PRO A 60 39.66 16.43 -17.00
C PRO A 60 39.37 16.11 -18.48
N GLY A 61 38.21 16.54 -18.99
CA GLY A 61 37.83 16.32 -20.39
C GLY A 61 37.36 14.89 -20.70
N THR A 62 37.17 14.04 -19.68
CA THR A 62 36.59 12.72 -19.85
C THR A 62 35.09 12.82 -20.19
N THR A 63 34.68 12.07 -21.21
CA THR A 63 33.26 11.91 -21.56
C THR A 63 32.63 10.78 -20.77
N ILE A 64 31.41 10.99 -20.33
CA ILE A 64 30.59 10.02 -19.57
C ILE A 64 29.43 9.57 -20.44
N SER A 65 29.22 8.28 -20.56
CA SER A 65 28.07 7.73 -21.31
C SER A 65 27.55 6.43 -20.70
N VAL A 66 26.28 6.14 -20.94
CA VAL A 66 25.56 4.90 -20.53
C VAL A 66 24.90 4.32 -21.77
N ASP A 67 24.99 3.01 -22.00
CA ASP A 67 24.44 2.37 -23.19
C ASP A 67 22.89 2.34 -23.20
N GLY A 68 22.27 2.48 -22.03
CA GLY A 68 20.82 2.55 -21.88
C GLY A 68 20.40 2.65 -20.41
N PRO A 69 19.16 3.02 -20.12
CA PRO A 69 18.69 3.13 -18.75
C PRO A 69 18.58 1.75 -18.07
N VAL A 70 18.92 1.70 -16.79
CA VAL A 70 18.73 0.54 -15.90
C VAL A 70 17.59 0.88 -14.94
N ASN A 71 16.49 0.13 -14.99
CA ASN A 71 15.30 0.40 -14.17
C ASN A 71 14.85 1.88 -14.19
N GLY A 72 14.83 2.50 -15.37
CA GLY A 72 14.46 3.90 -15.54
C GLY A 72 15.52 4.92 -15.16
N LEU A 73 16.70 4.48 -14.69
CA LEU A 73 17.80 5.32 -14.25
C LEU A 73 18.94 5.35 -15.29
N THR A 74 19.56 6.50 -15.46
CA THR A 74 20.76 6.69 -16.27
C THR A 74 21.68 7.73 -15.63
N VAL A 75 22.87 7.94 -16.22
CA VAL A 75 23.82 8.97 -15.77
C VAL A 75 24.05 9.97 -16.90
N ASP A 76 23.91 11.25 -16.59
CA ASP A 76 24.13 12.32 -17.56
C ASP A 76 25.63 12.58 -17.83
N ASN A 77 25.93 13.43 -18.82
CA ASN A 77 27.33 13.80 -19.18
C ASN A 77 28.06 14.53 -18.04
N GLY A 78 27.34 15.05 -17.06
CA GLY A 78 27.89 15.68 -15.87
C GLY A 78 28.19 14.68 -14.75
N GLY A 79 27.87 13.40 -14.93
CA GLY A 79 28.05 12.37 -13.91
C GLY A 79 26.96 12.39 -12.82
N ASN A 80 25.79 12.93 -13.12
CA ASN A 80 24.66 12.92 -12.20
C ASN A 80 23.70 11.78 -12.55
N LEU A 81 23.17 11.12 -11.52
CA LEU A 81 22.08 10.17 -11.66
C LEU A 81 20.81 10.92 -12.06
N VAL A 82 20.11 10.46 -13.09
CA VAL A 82 18.86 11.05 -13.58
C VAL A 82 17.86 9.96 -13.96
N GLY A 83 16.59 10.32 -13.96
CA GLY A 83 15.51 9.43 -14.34
C GLY A 83 14.49 9.24 -13.22
N THR A 84 13.53 8.36 -13.46
CA THR A 84 12.51 7.93 -12.48
C THR A 84 12.65 6.43 -12.33
N PRO A 85 13.03 5.93 -11.15
CA PRO A 85 13.20 4.50 -10.93
C PRO A 85 11.90 3.73 -11.13
N SER A 86 11.96 2.56 -11.77
CA SER A 86 10.83 1.66 -11.94
C SER A 86 11.31 0.22 -11.95
N VAL A 87 10.70 -0.60 -11.12
CA VAL A 87 10.93 -2.05 -11.03
C VAL A 87 9.60 -2.76 -11.26
N THR A 88 9.54 -3.67 -12.24
CA THR A 88 8.27 -4.32 -12.63
C THR A 88 8.11 -5.72 -12.09
N ASP A 89 9.15 -6.27 -11.47
CA ASP A 89 9.23 -7.67 -11.02
C ASP A 89 9.66 -7.78 -9.55
N TRP A 90 9.08 -6.94 -8.69
CA TRP A 90 9.32 -7.03 -7.26
C TRP A 90 8.97 -8.41 -6.70
N GLY A 91 9.85 -8.95 -5.88
CA GLY A 91 9.53 -10.12 -5.06
C GLY A 91 8.43 -9.81 -4.04
N PRO A 92 7.67 -10.81 -3.55
CA PRO A 92 6.53 -10.59 -2.65
C PRO A 92 6.86 -9.88 -1.33
N LYS A 93 8.12 -9.98 -0.89
CA LYS A 93 8.63 -9.35 0.36
C LYS A 93 9.84 -8.46 0.11
N GLU A 94 10.08 -8.13 -1.15
CA GLU A 94 11.20 -7.29 -1.54
C GLU A 94 10.76 -5.82 -1.45
N GLU A 95 11.44 -5.05 -0.63
CA GLU A 95 11.16 -3.62 -0.40
C GLU A 95 12.28 -2.74 -0.96
N GLU A 96 13.47 -3.32 -1.20
CA GLU A 96 14.61 -2.63 -1.75
C GLU A 96 15.34 -3.52 -2.76
N ARG A 97 15.83 -2.92 -3.84
CA ARG A 97 16.67 -3.59 -4.85
C ARG A 97 17.88 -2.75 -5.20
N THR A 98 19.06 -3.33 -5.08
CA THR A 98 20.29 -2.69 -5.57
C THR A 98 20.56 -3.11 -7.00
N VAL A 99 20.68 -2.14 -7.89
CA VAL A 99 21.07 -2.30 -9.30
C VAL A 99 22.42 -1.66 -9.54
N GLU A 100 23.17 -2.15 -10.52
CA GLU A 100 24.44 -1.55 -10.95
C GLU A 100 24.24 -0.87 -12.30
N ILE A 101 24.54 0.42 -12.38
CA ILE A 101 24.52 1.17 -13.64
C ILE A 101 25.94 1.19 -14.21
N PRO A 102 26.22 0.51 -15.34
CA PRO A 102 27.51 0.55 -15.99
C PRO A 102 27.68 1.89 -16.70
N VAL A 103 28.71 2.63 -16.34
CA VAL A 103 29.04 3.94 -16.90
C VAL A 103 30.38 3.85 -17.62
N LYS A 104 30.36 4.19 -18.89
CA LYS A 104 31.58 4.25 -19.74
C LYS A 104 32.21 5.62 -19.60
N LEU A 105 33.48 5.63 -19.23
CA LEU A 105 34.34 6.81 -19.19
C LEU A 105 35.33 6.71 -20.36
N LYS A 106 35.47 7.80 -21.15
CA LYS A 106 36.37 7.84 -22.30
C LYS A 106 37.11 9.16 -22.39
N ARG A 107 38.44 9.08 -22.61
CA ARG A 107 39.29 10.22 -22.85
C ARG A 107 40.33 9.86 -23.92
N GLY A 108 40.22 10.45 -25.09
CA GLY A 108 41.08 10.09 -26.24
C GLY A 108 40.96 8.60 -26.59
N THR A 109 42.05 7.84 -26.43
CA THR A 109 42.10 6.39 -26.65
C THR A 109 41.83 5.58 -25.38
N GLU A 110 41.88 6.20 -24.21
CA GLU A 110 41.55 5.53 -22.93
C GLU A 110 40.05 5.34 -22.78
N GLU A 111 39.67 4.16 -22.35
CA GLU A 111 38.29 3.83 -22.06
C GLU A 111 38.23 2.87 -20.86
N THR A 112 37.31 3.12 -19.92
CA THR A 112 37.03 2.24 -18.79
C THR A 112 35.55 2.25 -18.48
N VAL A 113 35.08 1.22 -17.78
CA VAL A 113 33.70 1.13 -17.30
C VAL A 113 33.71 1.05 -15.79
N VAL A 114 33.00 1.96 -15.16
CA VAL A 114 32.74 1.94 -13.72
C VAL A 114 31.29 1.56 -13.46
N LYS A 115 31.02 0.90 -12.35
CA LYS A 115 29.66 0.48 -11.95
C LYS A 115 29.19 1.32 -10.78
N ILE A 116 28.00 1.88 -10.90
CA ILE A 116 27.39 2.69 -9.85
C ILE A 116 26.30 1.88 -9.17
N PRO A 117 26.46 1.50 -7.89
CA PRO A 117 25.40 0.84 -7.15
C PRO A 117 24.29 1.83 -6.78
N VAL A 118 23.05 1.53 -7.15
CA VAL A 118 21.88 2.31 -6.79
C VAL A 118 20.86 1.40 -6.11
N THR A 119 20.48 1.74 -4.89
CA THR A 119 19.40 1.06 -4.18
C THR A 119 18.08 1.76 -4.49
N ILE A 120 17.14 1.03 -5.08
CA ILE A 120 15.77 1.49 -5.36
C ILE A 120 14.89 0.98 -4.22
N GLN A 121 14.23 1.88 -3.52
CA GLN A 121 13.22 1.55 -2.51
C GLN A 121 11.86 1.45 -3.20
N ARG A 122 11.16 0.37 -2.93
CA ARG A 122 9.81 0.14 -3.44
C ARG A 122 8.85 1.19 -2.89
N ASP A 123 7.90 1.61 -3.71
CA ASP A 123 6.84 2.56 -3.40
C ASP A 123 5.59 2.05 -4.14
N THR A 124 4.80 1.24 -3.43
CA THR A 124 3.72 0.44 -4.05
C THR A 124 2.59 1.32 -4.57
N ASP A 125 2.13 2.31 -3.80
CA ASP A 125 1.04 3.22 -4.20
C ASP A 125 1.52 4.45 -4.99
N GLY A 126 2.79 4.85 -4.83
CA GLY A 126 3.40 5.96 -5.56
C GLY A 126 3.19 7.32 -4.89
N ASP A 127 2.92 7.35 -3.58
CA ASP A 127 2.73 8.60 -2.83
C ASP A 127 4.06 9.29 -2.46
N GLY A 128 5.19 8.58 -2.64
CA GLY A 128 6.56 9.05 -2.37
C GLY A 128 7.06 8.69 -0.98
N ILE A 129 6.33 7.86 -0.22
CA ILE A 129 6.80 7.20 1.00
C ILE A 129 7.21 5.77 0.60
N PRO A 130 8.45 5.33 0.84
CA PRO A 130 8.82 3.96 0.53
C PRO A 130 8.13 2.95 1.45
N ASP A 131 7.75 1.77 0.90
CA ASP A 131 7.10 0.67 1.63
C ASP A 131 7.78 0.34 2.98
N VAL A 132 9.12 0.44 3.05
CA VAL A 132 9.89 0.18 4.28
C VAL A 132 9.53 1.13 5.44
N THR A 133 8.89 2.25 5.18
CA THR A 133 8.51 3.27 6.18
C THR A 133 7.04 3.69 6.07
N ASP A 134 6.34 3.21 5.07
CA ASP A 134 4.92 3.46 4.88
C ASP A 134 4.10 2.62 5.86
N PRO A 135 3.11 3.16 6.55
CA PRO A 135 2.20 2.38 7.38
C PRO A 135 1.02 1.75 6.62
N ASP A 136 0.84 2.08 5.31
CA ASP A 136 -0.25 1.62 4.44
C ASP A 136 0.26 1.59 3.00
N ASP A 137 1.05 0.55 2.66
CA ASP A 137 1.84 0.43 1.43
C ASP A 137 1.05 0.59 0.11
N ASP A 138 -0.24 0.27 0.10
CA ASP A 138 -1.11 0.35 -1.08
C ASP A 138 -2.19 1.44 -1.00
N ASN A 139 -2.21 2.18 0.13
CA ASN A 139 -3.09 3.32 0.39
C ASN A 139 -4.59 2.97 0.27
N ASP A 140 -4.96 1.76 0.64
CA ASP A 140 -6.35 1.32 0.59
C ASP A 140 -7.15 1.69 1.85
N GLY A 141 -6.45 2.19 2.89
CA GLY A 141 -7.00 2.60 4.17
C GLY A 141 -6.99 1.50 5.25
N ILE A 142 -6.40 0.33 4.96
CA ILE A 142 -6.12 -0.71 5.95
C ILE A 142 -4.61 -0.66 6.23
N PRO A 143 -4.18 -0.30 7.45
CA PRO A 143 -2.76 -0.30 7.77
C PRO A 143 -2.11 -1.68 7.58
N ASP A 144 -0.85 -1.74 7.11
CA ASP A 144 -0.10 -2.97 6.81
C ASP A 144 -0.16 -4.03 7.91
N LYS A 145 -0.10 -3.60 9.18
CA LYS A 145 -0.16 -4.50 10.34
C LYS A 145 -1.49 -5.24 10.47
N ASP A 146 -2.55 -4.71 9.87
CA ASP A 146 -3.93 -5.22 9.92
C ASP A 146 -4.36 -5.76 8.56
N ASP A 147 -3.54 -5.60 7.50
CA ASP A 147 -3.79 -6.05 6.15
C ASP A 147 -3.11 -7.41 5.87
N ALA A 148 -3.86 -8.32 5.24
CA ALA A 148 -3.35 -9.61 4.79
C ALA A 148 -2.44 -9.51 3.55
N ASN A 149 -2.60 -8.46 2.74
CA ASN A 149 -1.86 -8.22 1.50
C ASN A 149 -1.44 -6.75 1.35
N PRO A 150 -0.58 -6.20 2.19
CA PRO A 150 -0.27 -4.77 2.29
C PRO A 150 0.17 -4.07 1.00
N LYS A 151 0.35 -4.81 -0.08
CA LYS A 151 0.82 -4.30 -1.39
C LYS A 151 -0.21 -4.48 -2.50
N VAL A 152 -1.46 -4.81 -2.13
CA VAL A 152 -2.56 -5.05 -3.09
C VAL A 152 -3.86 -4.54 -2.50
N ALA A 153 -4.27 -3.37 -2.91
CA ALA A 153 -5.43 -2.68 -2.38
C ALA A 153 -6.70 -3.54 -2.33
N ASP A 154 -7.22 -3.72 -1.14
CA ASP A 154 -8.45 -4.43 -0.85
C ASP A 154 -9.68 -3.57 -1.18
N LYS A 155 -10.73 -4.21 -1.65
CA LYS A 155 -12.02 -3.54 -1.83
C LYS A 155 -12.75 -3.41 -0.50
N LEU A 156 -13.56 -2.35 -0.37
CA LEU A 156 -14.46 -2.22 0.77
C LEU A 156 -15.42 -3.41 0.86
N THR A 157 -15.48 -4.03 2.03
CA THR A 157 -16.41 -5.11 2.36
C THR A 157 -17.04 -4.91 3.73
N GLY A 158 -18.13 -5.62 4.00
CA GLY A 158 -18.71 -5.72 5.32
C GLY A 158 -18.93 -7.19 5.68
N THR A 159 -18.25 -7.65 6.72
CA THR A 159 -18.51 -8.98 7.27
C THR A 159 -19.83 -8.98 8.02
N VAL A 160 -20.73 -9.90 7.67
CA VAL A 160 -22.04 -10.07 8.32
C VAL A 160 -21.97 -11.23 9.31
N THR A 161 -22.39 -10.98 10.54
CA THR A 161 -22.53 -11.98 11.59
C THR A 161 -24.03 -12.22 11.87
N ASP A 162 -24.45 -13.48 11.87
CA ASP A 162 -25.83 -13.86 12.17
C ASP A 162 -26.14 -13.53 13.64
N PRO A 163 -27.14 -12.66 13.93
CA PRO A 163 -27.54 -12.33 15.30
C PRO A 163 -28.31 -13.46 16.00
N GLY A 164 -28.67 -14.52 15.28
CA GLY A 164 -29.55 -15.55 15.74
C GLY A 164 -31.04 -15.14 15.63
N LYS A 165 -31.87 -15.66 16.55
CA LYS A 165 -33.29 -15.38 16.59
C LYS A 165 -33.58 -14.22 17.54
N VAL A 166 -34.47 -13.33 17.12
CA VAL A 166 -34.97 -12.20 17.95
C VAL A 166 -36.44 -12.36 18.21
N LYS A 167 -36.91 -11.92 19.39
CA LYS A 167 -38.29 -12.04 19.79
C LYS A 167 -39.08 -10.83 19.31
N GLU A 168 -40.29 -11.07 18.79
CA GLU A 168 -41.23 -9.99 18.47
C GLU A 168 -41.59 -9.20 19.74
N LYS A 169 -41.94 -7.92 19.55
CA LYS A 169 -42.36 -6.97 20.61
C LYS A 169 -41.30 -6.71 21.71
N ALA A 170 -40.18 -7.42 21.74
CA ALA A 170 -39.11 -7.22 22.70
C ALA A 170 -37.95 -6.40 22.06
N PRO A 171 -37.39 -5.39 22.77
CA PRO A 171 -36.22 -4.66 22.28
C PRO A 171 -35.04 -5.61 22.10
N VAL A 172 -34.37 -5.55 20.90
CA VAL A 172 -33.15 -6.32 20.65
C VAL A 172 -31.98 -5.68 21.38
N PRO A 173 -31.26 -6.42 22.23
CA PRO A 173 -30.00 -5.91 22.78
C PRO A 173 -29.00 -5.61 21.66
N PRO A 174 -28.24 -4.49 21.70
CA PRO A 174 -27.26 -4.16 20.67
C PRO A 174 -26.34 -5.35 20.42
N THR A 175 -26.40 -5.93 19.22
CA THR A 175 -25.65 -7.11 18.82
C THR A 175 -24.90 -6.81 17.55
N LYS A 176 -23.57 -6.96 17.55
CA LYS A 176 -22.72 -6.68 16.38
C LYS A 176 -23.04 -7.64 15.24
N VAL A 177 -23.51 -7.08 14.12
CA VAL A 177 -23.92 -7.85 12.93
C VAL A 177 -23.18 -7.42 11.66
N VAL A 178 -22.59 -6.22 11.63
CA VAL A 178 -21.80 -5.74 10.49
C VAL A 178 -20.45 -5.21 10.97
N THR A 179 -19.38 -5.68 10.35
CA THR A 179 -18.01 -5.19 10.60
C THR A 179 -17.34 -4.88 9.26
N PRO A 180 -17.09 -3.60 8.93
CA PRO A 180 -16.31 -3.24 7.75
C PRO A 180 -14.86 -3.69 7.87
N ASN A 181 -14.20 -4.00 6.72
CA ASN A 181 -12.77 -4.28 6.69
C ASN A 181 -11.91 -3.01 6.79
N LYS A 182 -12.40 -1.86 6.29
CA LYS A 182 -11.64 -0.60 6.30
C LYS A 182 -12.01 0.27 7.50
N PRO A 183 -11.00 0.74 8.28
CA PRO A 183 -11.22 1.69 9.37
C PRO A 183 -11.91 2.98 8.90
N GLY A 184 -12.71 3.58 9.77
CA GLY A 184 -13.41 4.84 9.46
C GLY A 184 -14.60 4.70 8.52
N SER A 185 -14.99 3.47 8.15
CA SER A 185 -16.21 3.24 7.37
C SER A 185 -17.45 3.67 8.12
N THR A 186 -18.43 4.19 7.41
CA THR A 186 -19.77 4.52 7.93
C THR A 186 -20.75 3.41 7.58
N ILE A 187 -21.67 3.12 8.52
CA ILE A 187 -22.71 2.10 8.38
C ILE A 187 -24.06 2.79 8.47
N THR A 188 -24.95 2.51 7.51
CA THR A 188 -26.31 3.09 7.51
C THR A 188 -27.35 2.07 7.05
N THR A 189 -28.52 2.09 7.71
CA THR A 189 -29.73 1.41 7.25
C THR A 189 -30.69 2.48 6.75
N GLU A 190 -31.01 2.48 5.46
CA GLU A 190 -31.88 3.53 4.87
C GLU A 190 -33.32 3.40 5.34
N THR A 191 -33.81 2.19 5.52
CA THR A 191 -35.20 1.92 5.94
C THR A 191 -35.21 0.76 6.92
N PRO A 192 -35.80 0.95 8.12
CA PRO A 192 -36.00 -0.16 9.06
C PRO A 192 -36.83 -1.27 8.43
N VAL A 193 -36.49 -2.53 8.73
CA VAL A 193 -37.21 -3.72 8.29
C VAL A 193 -37.89 -4.35 9.50
N ASN A 194 -39.22 -4.39 9.49
CA ASN A 194 -40.00 -4.93 10.61
C ASN A 194 -39.59 -4.33 11.98
N GLY A 195 -39.33 -3.03 12.06
CA GLY A 195 -38.89 -2.35 13.26
C GLY A 195 -37.42 -2.54 13.66
N LEU A 196 -36.64 -3.28 12.84
CA LEU A 196 -35.24 -3.53 13.05
C LEU A 196 -34.38 -2.62 12.17
N THR A 197 -33.23 -2.20 12.69
CA THR A 197 -32.21 -1.41 11.98
C THR A 197 -30.83 -1.82 12.45
N VAL A 198 -29.81 -1.45 11.68
CA VAL A 198 -28.39 -1.55 12.08
C VAL A 198 -27.87 -0.14 12.32
N ASP A 199 -27.32 0.11 13.50
CA ASP A 199 -26.79 1.41 13.88
C ASP A 199 -25.42 1.72 13.23
N GLY A 200 -24.91 2.93 13.44
CA GLY A 200 -23.62 3.37 12.90
C GLY A 200 -22.42 2.59 13.40
N ASP A 201 -22.56 1.88 14.50
CA ASP A 201 -21.54 0.99 15.05
C ASP A 201 -21.67 -0.45 14.51
N GLY A 202 -22.66 -0.74 13.67
CA GLY A 202 -22.90 -2.05 13.08
C GLY A 202 -23.64 -3.02 14.00
N ASN A 203 -24.34 -2.53 15.01
CA ASN A 203 -25.16 -3.36 15.89
C ASN A 203 -26.61 -3.41 15.40
N LEU A 204 -27.22 -4.59 15.43
CA LEU A 204 -28.66 -4.76 15.27
C LEU A 204 -29.38 -4.15 16.47
N THR A 205 -30.36 -3.33 16.21
CA THR A 205 -31.19 -2.63 17.24
C THR A 205 -32.64 -2.53 16.78
N GLY A 206 -33.51 -2.15 17.70
CA GLY A 206 -34.91 -1.95 17.42
C GLY A 206 -35.83 -2.94 18.18
N THR A 207 -37.12 -2.86 17.89
CA THR A 207 -38.12 -3.78 18.42
C THR A 207 -38.83 -4.42 17.23
N PRO A 208 -38.65 -5.73 17.02
CA PRO A 208 -39.25 -6.41 15.88
C PRO A 208 -40.78 -6.37 15.96
N THR A 209 -41.41 -6.08 14.82
CA THR A 209 -42.88 -6.07 14.70
C THR A 209 -43.29 -6.63 13.34
N VAL A 210 -44.12 -7.64 13.34
CA VAL A 210 -44.69 -8.25 12.14
C VAL A 210 -46.20 -8.16 12.21
N THR A 211 -46.83 -7.55 11.21
CA THR A 211 -48.26 -7.27 11.23
C THR A 211 -49.11 -8.25 10.41
N ASP A 212 -48.46 -9.12 9.65
CA ASP A 212 -49.06 -10.01 8.65
C ASP A 212 -48.63 -11.47 8.82
N TRP A 213 -48.58 -11.95 10.08
CA TRP A 213 -48.27 -13.35 10.35
C TRP A 213 -49.21 -14.31 9.63
N GLY A 214 -48.67 -15.36 9.02
CA GLY A 214 -49.47 -16.46 8.53
C GLY A 214 -50.10 -17.26 9.66
N PRO A 215 -51.21 -18.00 9.41
CA PRO A 215 -51.97 -18.71 10.46
C PRO A 215 -51.17 -19.77 11.25
N LYS A 216 -50.06 -20.23 10.74
CA LYS A 216 -49.17 -21.23 11.38
C LYS A 216 -47.71 -20.80 11.29
N GLU A 217 -47.46 -19.51 11.09
CA GLU A 217 -46.13 -18.98 10.98
C GLU A 217 -45.65 -18.50 12.36
N GLU A 218 -44.68 -19.17 12.92
CA GLU A 218 -44.11 -18.88 14.25
C GLU A 218 -42.75 -18.15 14.11
N GLU A 219 -42.11 -18.24 12.94
CA GLU A 219 -40.85 -17.60 12.67
C GLU A 219 -40.84 -16.99 11.27
N ARG A 220 -40.28 -15.78 11.14
CA ARG A 220 -40.11 -15.08 9.87
C ARG A 220 -38.67 -14.69 9.66
N LYS A 221 -38.12 -15.07 8.52
CA LYS A 221 -36.82 -14.58 8.08
C LYS A 221 -36.96 -13.27 7.30
N VAL A 222 -36.26 -12.26 7.74
CA VAL A 222 -36.17 -10.94 7.07
C VAL A 222 -34.71 -10.63 6.73
N THR A 223 -34.50 -9.74 5.76
CA THR A 223 -33.16 -9.29 5.37
C THR A 223 -33.12 -7.77 5.50
N ILE A 224 -32.15 -7.25 6.22
CA ILE A 224 -31.93 -5.82 6.40
C ILE A 224 -30.77 -5.41 5.49
N PRO A 225 -31.03 -4.63 4.41
CA PRO A 225 -29.98 -4.09 3.59
C PRO A 225 -29.24 -2.99 4.34
N VAL A 226 -27.94 -3.14 4.49
CA VAL A 226 -27.06 -2.23 5.22
C VAL A 226 -26.00 -1.69 4.27
N LYS A 227 -25.94 -0.37 4.13
CA LYS A 227 -24.95 0.33 3.33
C LYS A 227 -23.69 0.57 4.18
N VAL A 228 -22.55 0.16 3.65
CA VAL A 228 -21.22 0.45 4.21
C VAL A 228 -20.50 1.36 3.22
N LYS A 229 -19.92 2.45 3.70
CA LYS A 229 -19.23 3.43 2.87
C LYS A 229 -17.88 3.85 3.48
N ASN A 230 -16.85 3.94 2.65
CA ASN A 230 -15.53 4.49 2.99
C ASN A 230 -15.04 5.36 1.83
N GLY A 231 -14.88 6.67 2.06
CA GLY A 231 -14.56 7.60 0.98
C GLY A 231 -15.56 7.51 -0.19
N ASP A 232 -15.05 7.16 -1.37
CA ASP A 232 -15.87 6.97 -2.58
C ASP A 232 -16.35 5.52 -2.78
N GLU A 233 -15.83 4.57 -2.00
CA GLU A 233 -16.28 3.18 -2.04
C GLU A 233 -17.58 3.00 -1.26
N GLU A 234 -18.49 2.20 -1.82
CA GLU A 234 -19.77 1.85 -1.21
C GLU A 234 -20.11 0.39 -1.51
N VAL A 235 -20.57 -0.33 -0.49
CA VAL A 235 -21.10 -1.69 -0.63
C VAL A 235 -22.37 -1.85 0.20
N VAL A 236 -23.31 -2.63 -0.29
CA VAL A 236 -24.51 -3.03 0.47
C VAL A 236 -24.35 -4.48 0.89
N VAL A 237 -24.52 -4.73 2.17
CA VAL A 237 -24.52 -6.08 2.74
C VAL A 237 -25.89 -6.41 3.30
N ASP A 238 -26.31 -7.64 3.16
CA ASP A 238 -27.61 -8.14 3.58
C ASP A 238 -27.50 -8.85 4.93
N VAL A 239 -28.11 -8.31 5.98
CA VAL A 239 -28.14 -8.90 7.32
C VAL A 239 -29.39 -9.76 7.48
N PRO A 240 -29.26 -11.09 7.51
CA PRO A 240 -30.39 -11.98 7.77
C PRO A 240 -30.78 -11.98 9.25
N VAL A 241 -32.06 -11.88 9.55
CA VAL A 241 -32.59 -11.96 10.92
C VAL A 241 -33.79 -12.87 10.92
N THR A 242 -33.90 -13.73 11.92
CA THR A 242 -35.09 -14.55 12.17
C THR A 242 -35.90 -13.96 13.34
N ILE A 243 -37.12 -13.49 13.07
CA ILE A 243 -38.04 -12.98 14.08
C ILE A 243 -38.92 -14.13 14.54
N GLN A 244 -39.00 -14.37 15.85
CA GLN A 244 -39.92 -15.30 16.48
C GLN A 244 -41.17 -14.56 16.88
N ARG A 245 -42.32 -15.13 16.52
CA ARG A 245 -43.62 -14.60 16.91
C ARG A 245 -43.79 -14.67 18.43
N ASP A 246 -44.45 -13.67 18.98
CA ASP A 246 -44.80 -13.54 20.40
C ASP A 246 -46.22 -12.88 20.43
N THR A 247 -47.24 -13.72 20.44
CA THR A 247 -48.61 -13.27 20.20
C THR A 247 -49.16 -12.41 21.34
N ASP A 248 -48.90 -12.73 22.57
CA ASP A 248 -49.38 -11.97 23.75
C ASP A 248 -48.39 -10.89 24.20
N GLY A 249 -47.09 -11.04 23.85
CA GLY A 249 -46.01 -10.06 24.16
C GLY A 249 -45.44 -10.22 25.57
N ASP A 250 -45.53 -11.41 26.15
CA ASP A 250 -44.98 -11.70 27.48
C ASP A 250 -43.45 -11.98 27.43
N GLY A 251 -42.90 -12.14 26.23
CA GLY A 251 -41.50 -12.39 25.98
C GLY A 251 -41.13 -13.87 25.88
N ILE A 252 -42.12 -14.77 25.86
CA ILE A 252 -41.98 -16.19 25.50
C ILE A 252 -42.43 -16.32 24.03
N PRO A 253 -41.58 -16.78 23.11
CA PRO A 253 -42.02 -16.97 21.72
C PRO A 253 -43.05 -18.09 21.59
N ASP A 254 -44.05 -17.94 20.70
CA ASP A 254 -45.13 -18.92 20.45
C ASP A 254 -44.60 -20.35 20.27
N VAL A 255 -43.44 -20.52 19.65
CA VAL A 255 -42.79 -21.83 19.46
C VAL A 255 -42.44 -22.57 20.75
N THR A 256 -42.42 -21.88 21.89
CA THR A 256 -42.09 -22.43 23.22
C THR A 256 -43.10 -22.03 24.29
N ASP A 257 -44.07 -21.21 23.96
CA ASP A 257 -45.12 -20.81 24.86
C ASP A 257 -46.19 -21.92 24.97
N PRO A 258 -46.64 -22.30 26.15
CA PRO A 258 -47.74 -23.24 26.32
C PRO A 258 -49.14 -22.61 26.22
N ASP A 259 -49.27 -21.26 26.15
CA ASP A 259 -50.52 -20.50 26.07
C ASP A 259 -50.27 -19.20 25.30
N ASP A 260 -50.17 -19.30 23.94
CA ASP A 260 -49.71 -18.25 23.02
C ASP A 260 -50.48 -16.92 23.14
N ASP A 261 -51.73 -16.93 23.60
CA ASP A 261 -52.56 -15.73 23.72
C ASP A 261 -52.89 -15.34 25.16
N ASN A 262 -52.37 -16.08 26.14
CA ASN A 262 -52.54 -15.89 27.58
C ASN A 262 -54.00 -15.82 28.02
N ASP A 263 -54.88 -16.60 27.37
CA ASP A 263 -56.30 -16.65 27.73
C ASP A 263 -56.57 -17.62 28.89
N GLY A 264 -55.56 -18.34 29.35
CA GLY A 264 -55.63 -19.33 30.43
C GLY A 264 -55.98 -20.73 29.95
N ILE A 265 -56.07 -20.97 28.67
CA ILE A 265 -56.29 -22.27 28.06
C ILE A 265 -55.05 -22.67 27.28
N PRO A 266 -54.26 -23.65 27.73
CA PRO A 266 -53.05 -24.04 27.03
C PRO A 266 -53.31 -24.42 25.58
N ASP A 267 -52.38 -24.06 24.69
CA ASP A 267 -52.41 -24.46 23.29
C ASP A 267 -52.39 -26.00 23.18
N LYS A 268 -53.12 -26.51 22.23
CA LYS A 268 -53.11 -27.95 21.95
C LYS A 268 -52.24 -28.21 20.72
N ASP A 269 -51.36 -29.20 20.83
CA ASP A 269 -50.55 -29.73 19.74
C ASP A 269 -51.36 -30.12 18.49
#